data_9a925a192b8e41786f40786898705302
#
_entry.id   9a925a192b8e41786f40786898705302
#
_cell.length_a   1.000
_cell.length_b   1.000
_cell.length_c   1.000
_cell.angle_alpha   90.00
_cell.angle_beta   90.00
_cell.angle_gamma   90.00
#
_symmetry.space_group_name_H-M   'P 1'
#
loop_
_entity.id
_entity.type
_entity.pdbx_description
1 polymer ?
#
loop_
_entity_poly.entity_id
_entity_poly.type
_entity_poly.pdbx_seq_one_letter_code
_entity_poly.pdbx_strand_id
1 'polypeptide(L)'
;MKRVYIALAASALLFNTAVFAQEALKSAEENYYDFLSLQGLVKRPALNYRTLSDSVWNVSPSTEHAWQLNNLGTTYTLLDTSDSMQNAFLDGSVNGIKARLYGPQWYNSYNTAAPYGMNDGALWQGKGYNTSLTAGARLEAYGLELTLKPQFVFSQNLDFEIMKSHSDSEYGYFWGYGTKNNGVDLPQRFGDEAFYYFDWGDTEVRYTWKNLTLGFGTQAIWLGPAQVNAILHSNNAPTYPKFDAGLRRTEIHIPWLNWYIGDIEARIWTGKLTESDYYDSDESNDNNMIHGLALAYAPSFVPGLTLFANRTCLVKWDWENLKYIIPVEANTHVGEQGAGEDQKMSFGADWIFAPVGLEIYGELGLDDFVPNSFPIGYIRYPLHTLVYTLGLKKAFTHSDEKKIYGEFTMEINSTEMSQDFQLQWPYNFGFHHQITQGYTNRGQYLANATGYGGNLQYISYSVFYPKGKTMLTVARWNPDNNYIYSVAINSVASDKENNIDLNKTHFMSWKANFILGPAVNYSRSDSVGQANKIL
;
A
#
# COMPACT_ATOMS: atom_id res chain seq x y z
N MET A 1 39.29 -16.15 17.30
CA MET A 1 37.92 -15.63 17.10
C MET A 1 37.87 -14.41 16.20
N LYS A 2 38.59 -13.30 16.41
CA LYS A 2 38.54 -12.11 15.50
C LYS A 2 38.89 -12.40 14.02
N ARG A 3 39.79 -13.35 13.73
CA ARG A 3 40.15 -13.73 12.34
C ARG A 3 39.07 -14.55 11.61
N VAL A 4 38.19 -15.25 12.34
CA VAL A 4 37.08 -16.03 11.78
C VAL A 4 35.95 -15.09 11.34
N TYR A 5 35.67 -14.03 12.10
CA TYR A 5 34.68 -13.02 11.74
C TYR A 5 35.08 -12.17 10.52
N ILE A 6 36.37 -11.88 10.36
CA ILE A 6 36.90 -11.18 9.19
C ILE A 6 36.89 -12.08 7.96
N ALA A 7 37.12 -13.38 8.10
CA ALA A 7 37.04 -14.35 7.01
C ALA A 7 35.58 -14.58 6.57
N LEU A 8 34.62 -14.61 7.50
CA LEU A 8 33.19 -14.68 7.19
C LEU A 8 32.65 -13.40 6.52
N ALA A 9 33.11 -12.22 6.95
CA ALA A 9 32.79 -10.95 6.33
C ALA A 9 33.43 -10.79 4.93
N ALA A 10 34.65 -11.31 4.73
CA ALA A 10 35.36 -11.27 3.46
C ALA A 10 34.83 -12.31 2.46
N SER A 11 34.35 -13.48 2.91
CA SER A 11 33.70 -14.46 2.03
C SER A 11 32.30 -14.04 1.58
N ALA A 12 31.59 -13.22 2.36
CA ALA A 12 30.31 -12.63 1.94
C ALA A 12 30.47 -11.61 0.79
N LEU A 13 31.67 -11.12 0.53
CA LEU A 13 31.97 -10.14 -0.53
C LEU A 13 32.39 -10.76 -1.87
N LEU A 14 32.50 -12.09 -1.99
CA LEU A 14 33.11 -12.75 -3.16
C LEU A 14 32.19 -13.64 -4.00
N PHE A 15 30.89 -13.77 -3.65
CA PHE A 15 29.96 -14.54 -4.47
C PHE A 15 29.02 -13.61 -5.26
N ASN A 16 29.49 -13.16 -6.41
CA ASN A 16 28.64 -12.59 -7.47
C ASN A 16 27.91 -13.71 -8.22
N THR A 17 26.85 -14.24 -7.61
CA THR A 17 25.87 -15.04 -8.35
C THR A 17 24.72 -14.13 -8.77
N ALA A 18 24.14 -14.39 -9.93
CA ALA A 18 22.99 -13.65 -10.44
C ALA A 18 21.91 -13.59 -9.35
N VAL A 19 21.71 -12.41 -8.78
CA VAL A 19 20.79 -12.21 -7.66
C VAL A 19 19.42 -11.99 -8.25
N PHE A 20 18.54 -12.97 -8.11
CA PHE A 20 17.10 -12.72 -8.26
C PHE A 20 16.69 -11.91 -7.05
N ALA A 21 16.41 -10.64 -7.27
CA ALA A 21 16.04 -9.75 -6.19
C ALA A 21 14.62 -10.04 -5.73
N GLN A 22 14.44 -9.99 -4.44
CA GLN A 22 13.15 -10.03 -3.77
C GLN A 22 13.19 -8.94 -2.70
N GLU A 23 12.42 -7.89 -2.92
CA GLU A 23 12.49 -6.67 -2.14
C GLU A 23 11.14 -6.30 -1.54
N ALA A 24 11.17 -5.49 -0.49
CA ALA A 24 9.98 -4.95 0.13
C ALA A 24 9.17 -4.14 -0.88
N LEU A 25 7.85 -4.15 -0.70
CA LEU A 25 6.94 -3.32 -1.47
C LEU A 25 7.38 -1.87 -1.44
N LYS A 26 7.38 -1.23 -2.62
CA LYS A 26 7.76 0.18 -2.81
C LYS A 26 9.19 0.53 -2.41
N SER A 27 10.06 -0.45 -2.20
CA SER A 27 11.50 -0.20 -2.11
C SER A 27 12.03 0.41 -3.42
N ALA A 28 13.24 0.94 -3.33
CA ALA A 28 13.91 1.46 -4.52
C ALA A 28 14.15 0.39 -5.59
N GLU A 29 14.44 -0.81 -5.17
CA GLU A 29 14.70 -1.95 -6.04
C GLU A 29 13.41 -2.48 -6.65
N GLU A 30 12.35 -2.62 -5.88
CA GLU A 30 11.00 -2.96 -6.37
C GLU A 30 10.54 -1.97 -7.44
N ASN A 31 10.66 -0.67 -7.19
CA ASN A 31 10.32 0.37 -8.15
C ASN A 31 11.18 0.31 -9.42
N TYR A 32 12.45 -0.10 -9.29
CA TYR A 32 13.31 -0.26 -10.45
C TYR A 32 12.92 -1.46 -11.31
N TYR A 33 12.57 -2.60 -10.71
CA TYR A 33 12.07 -3.75 -11.46
C TYR A 33 10.70 -3.48 -12.10
N ASP A 34 9.85 -2.74 -11.42
CA ASP A 34 8.58 -2.29 -12.00
C ASP A 34 8.81 -1.40 -13.23
N PHE A 35 9.80 -0.49 -13.17
CA PHE A 35 10.25 0.28 -14.34
C PHE A 35 10.76 -0.62 -15.49
N LEU A 36 11.52 -1.68 -15.19
CA LEU A 36 11.95 -2.64 -16.22
C LEU A 36 10.77 -3.39 -16.83
N SER A 37 9.73 -3.69 -16.03
CA SER A 37 8.51 -4.32 -16.56
C SER A 37 7.78 -3.42 -17.55
N LEU A 38 7.77 -2.12 -17.31
CA LEU A 38 7.22 -1.13 -18.21
C LEU A 38 7.92 -1.11 -19.58
N GLN A 39 9.20 -1.46 -19.62
CA GLN A 39 9.98 -1.61 -20.85
C GLN A 39 9.88 -3.01 -21.49
N GLY A 40 9.14 -3.93 -20.86
CA GLY A 40 9.02 -5.33 -21.32
C GLY A 40 10.27 -6.18 -21.10
N LEU A 41 11.21 -5.72 -20.28
CA LEU A 41 12.44 -6.43 -19.96
C LEU A 41 12.25 -7.49 -18.87
N VAL A 42 11.20 -7.37 -18.08
CA VAL A 42 10.89 -8.26 -16.96
C VAL A 42 9.37 -8.46 -16.87
N LYS A 43 8.92 -9.65 -16.51
CA LYS A 43 7.51 -9.95 -16.24
C LYS A 43 7.22 -9.67 -14.77
N ARG A 44 6.13 -8.93 -14.46
CA ARG A 44 5.68 -8.72 -13.08
C ARG A 44 5.35 -10.04 -12.40
N PRO A 45 5.84 -10.27 -11.18
CA PRO A 45 5.60 -11.53 -10.46
C PRO A 45 4.16 -11.69 -9.97
N ALA A 46 3.49 -10.61 -9.58
CA ALA A 46 2.10 -10.56 -9.17
C ALA A 46 1.25 -9.79 -10.18
N LEU A 47 -0.06 -10.04 -10.21
CA LEU A 47 -1.04 -9.31 -11.01
C LEU A 47 -1.73 -8.21 -10.21
N ASN A 48 -2.07 -8.49 -8.95
CA ASN A 48 -2.90 -7.62 -8.11
C ASN A 48 -2.48 -7.65 -6.63
N TYR A 49 -2.36 -8.84 -6.03
CA TYR A 49 -2.01 -9.00 -4.61
C TYR A 49 -0.50 -9.05 -4.46
N ARG A 50 0.12 -7.94 -4.05
CA ARG A 50 1.58 -7.83 -3.91
C ARG A 50 1.98 -7.93 -2.46
N THR A 51 2.89 -8.84 -2.17
CA THR A 51 3.61 -8.97 -0.90
C THR A 51 5.09 -9.17 -1.18
N LEU A 52 5.94 -9.11 -0.16
CA LEU A 52 7.36 -9.42 -0.32
C LEU A 52 7.57 -10.85 -0.83
N SER A 53 6.80 -11.81 -0.35
CA SER A 53 6.91 -13.22 -0.77
C SER A 53 6.51 -13.46 -2.23
N ASP A 54 5.63 -12.62 -2.76
CA ASP A 54 5.18 -12.70 -4.16
C ASP A 54 6.00 -11.78 -5.11
N SER A 55 6.95 -11.00 -4.59
CA SER A 55 7.78 -10.05 -5.36
C SER A 55 9.08 -10.67 -5.86
N VAL A 56 9.01 -11.86 -6.43
CA VAL A 56 10.18 -12.56 -7.02
C VAL A 56 10.34 -12.16 -8.47
N TRP A 57 11.20 -11.19 -8.73
CA TRP A 57 11.49 -10.71 -10.08
C TRP A 57 12.54 -11.58 -10.79
N ASN A 58 12.18 -12.12 -11.94
CA ASN A 58 13.08 -12.91 -12.75
C ASN A 58 13.68 -12.05 -13.86
N VAL A 59 14.86 -11.48 -13.62
CA VAL A 59 15.60 -10.71 -14.61
C VAL A 59 16.61 -11.62 -15.30
N SER A 60 16.55 -11.71 -16.63
CA SER A 60 17.53 -12.48 -17.40
C SER A 60 18.93 -11.90 -17.18
N PRO A 61 19.98 -12.73 -16.94
CA PRO A 61 21.36 -12.27 -16.85
C PRO A 61 21.86 -11.57 -18.12
N SER A 62 21.23 -11.83 -19.26
CA SER A 62 21.56 -11.18 -20.54
C SER A 62 20.87 -9.82 -20.72
N THR A 63 19.94 -9.44 -19.83
CA THR A 63 19.24 -8.16 -19.91
C THR A 63 20.18 -7.03 -19.52
N GLU A 64 20.44 -6.11 -20.42
CA GLU A 64 21.21 -4.91 -20.12
C GLU A 64 20.33 -3.84 -19.49
N HIS A 65 20.70 -3.37 -18.29
CA HIS A 65 20.00 -2.31 -17.58
C HIS A 65 20.94 -1.51 -16.66
N ALA A 66 20.47 -0.36 -16.14
CA ALA A 66 21.32 0.59 -15.42
C ALA A 66 22.01 -0.01 -14.19
N TRP A 67 21.32 -0.82 -13.39
CA TRP A 67 21.81 -1.29 -12.10
C TRP A 67 22.53 -2.64 -12.13
N GLN A 68 22.47 -3.34 -13.26
CA GLN A 68 23.11 -4.64 -13.43
C GLN A 68 24.61 -4.62 -13.11
N LEU A 69 25.29 -3.54 -13.47
CA LEU A 69 26.75 -3.41 -13.33
C LEU A 69 27.23 -3.07 -11.92
N ASN A 70 26.33 -2.62 -11.02
CA ASN A 70 26.73 -2.02 -9.76
C ASN A 70 26.14 -2.69 -8.51
N ASN A 71 25.33 -3.75 -8.65
CA ASN A 71 24.68 -4.43 -7.50
C ASN A 71 24.07 -3.43 -6.50
N LEU A 72 23.21 -2.53 -6.98
CA LEU A 72 22.60 -1.50 -6.15
C LEU A 72 21.45 -2.02 -5.25
N GLY A 73 21.16 -3.30 -5.32
CA GLY A 73 20.13 -3.91 -4.50
C GLY A 73 20.48 -4.01 -3.02
N THR A 74 19.46 -4.17 -2.21
CA THR A 74 19.58 -4.38 -0.75
C THR A 74 19.46 -5.85 -0.35
N THR A 75 19.25 -6.73 -1.32
CA THR A 75 19.09 -8.17 -1.11
C THR A 75 20.38 -8.90 -1.42
N TYR A 76 20.87 -9.69 -0.45
CA TYR A 76 22.09 -10.48 -0.59
C TYR A 76 21.76 -11.97 -0.48
N THR A 77 22.02 -12.74 -1.53
CA THR A 77 21.88 -14.20 -1.49
C THR A 77 23.08 -14.80 -0.77
N LEU A 78 22.85 -15.47 0.37
CA LEU A 78 23.88 -16.17 1.14
C LEU A 78 24.08 -17.60 0.66
N LEU A 79 22.98 -18.26 0.26
CA LEU A 79 22.97 -19.64 -0.17
C LEU A 79 21.89 -19.81 -1.22
N ASP A 80 22.19 -20.53 -2.30
CA ASP A 80 21.22 -20.94 -3.29
C ASP A 80 21.62 -22.33 -3.83
N THR A 81 20.85 -23.35 -3.49
CA THR A 81 21.01 -24.72 -3.98
C THR A 81 19.85 -25.16 -4.86
N SER A 82 19.00 -24.21 -5.31
CA SER A 82 17.77 -24.50 -6.04
C SER A 82 17.99 -25.22 -7.36
N ASP A 83 19.12 -24.99 -8.02
CA ASP A 83 19.46 -25.65 -9.31
C ASP A 83 19.97 -27.08 -9.13
N SER A 84 20.32 -27.51 -7.93
CA SER A 84 20.93 -28.82 -7.66
C SER A 84 19.93 -29.91 -7.31
N MET A 85 18.68 -29.56 -7.00
CA MET A 85 17.64 -30.50 -6.55
C MET A 85 16.39 -30.41 -7.41
N GLN A 86 16.19 -31.37 -8.28
CA GLN A 86 14.91 -31.53 -8.98
C GLN A 86 13.95 -32.36 -8.14
N ASN A 87 12.88 -31.75 -7.68
CA ASN A 87 11.78 -32.44 -7.03
C ASN A 87 10.47 -32.16 -7.80
N ALA A 88 10.04 -33.08 -8.62
CA ALA A 88 8.82 -32.97 -9.43
C ALA A 88 7.54 -32.74 -8.59
N PHE A 89 7.59 -32.99 -7.29
CA PHE A 89 6.47 -32.77 -6.38
C PHE A 89 6.26 -31.30 -6.01
N LEU A 90 7.31 -30.48 -6.11
CA LEU A 90 7.32 -29.06 -5.73
C LEU A 90 7.41 -28.15 -6.96
N ASP A 91 6.87 -28.56 -8.09
CA ASP A 91 6.82 -27.78 -9.31
C ASP A 91 6.21 -26.38 -9.03
N GLY A 92 6.92 -25.31 -9.43
CA GLY A 92 6.55 -23.93 -9.12
C GLY A 92 7.02 -23.39 -7.75
N SER A 93 7.67 -24.21 -6.92
CA SER A 93 8.24 -23.84 -5.62
C SER A 93 9.77 -23.91 -5.66
N VAL A 94 10.43 -23.32 -4.65
CA VAL A 94 11.89 -23.46 -4.50
C VAL A 94 12.25 -24.90 -4.19
N ASN A 95 12.87 -25.57 -5.16
CA ASN A 95 13.41 -26.91 -5.01
C ASN A 95 14.84 -26.82 -4.49
N GLY A 96 15.03 -26.92 -3.19
CA GLY A 96 16.34 -26.76 -2.55
C GLY A 96 16.26 -25.76 -1.39
N ILE A 97 17.38 -25.20 -1.06
CA ILE A 97 17.50 -24.22 0.03
C ILE A 97 18.02 -22.91 -0.54
N LYS A 98 17.34 -21.82 -0.20
CA LYS A 98 17.76 -20.47 -0.56
C LYS A 98 17.70 -19.57 0.67
N ALA A 99 18.79 -18.88 0.96
CA ALA A 99 18.88 -17.95 2.09
C ALA A 99 19.30 -16.57 1.60
N ARG A 100 18.59 -15.54 2.05
CA ARG A 100 18.81 -14.15 1.67
C ARG A 100 18.87 -13.26 2.90
N LEU A 101 19.63 -12.16 2.80
CA LEU A 101 19.60 -11.05 3.73
C LEU A 101 18.99 -9.83 3.05
N TYR A 102 18.18 -9.07 3.79
CA TYR A 102 17.61 -7.79 3.39
C TYR A 102 18.25 -6.65 4.16
N GLY A 103 18.65 -5.61 3.46
CA GLY A 103 19.15 -4.39 4.07
C GLY A 103 20.54 -4.51 4.69
N PRO A 104 20.86 -3.60 5.62
CA PRO A 104 19.95 -2.61 6.21
C PRO A 104 19.51 -1.52 5.23
N GLN A 105 18.22 -1.15 5.29
CA GLN A 105 17.68 0.02 4.65
C GLN A 105 17.47 1.12 5.69
N TRP A 106 18.05 2.27 5.46
CA TRP A 106 17.91 3.42 6.32
C TRP A 106 17.26 4.56 5.56
N TYR A 107 16.01 4.85 5.89
CA TYR A 107 15.24 5.93 5.31
C TYR A 107 15.26 7.16 6.22
N ASN A 108 15.36 8.34 5.63
CA ASN A 108 15.35 9.60 6.35
C ASN A 108 14.51 10.63 5.59
N SER A 109 13.73 11.42 6.32
CA SER A 109 13.00 12.55 5.79
C SER A 109 12.96 13.71 6.76
N TYR A 110 12.63 14.88 6.26
CA TYR A 110 12.45 16.08 7.08
C TYR A 110 11.25 16.88 6.57
N ASN A 111 10.24 17.04 7.43
CA ASN A 111 9.04 17.80 7.15
C ASN A 111 9.13 19.18 7.80
N THR A 112 9.09 20.24 6.99
CA THR A 112 9.36 21.60 7.47
C THR A 112 8.13 22.29 8.08
N ALA A 113 6.93 22.04 7.55
CA ALA A 113 5.72 22.76 7.91
C ALA A 113 4.69 21.91 8.68
N ALA A 114 4.38 20.72 8.20
CA ALA A 114 3.36 19.82 8.75
C ALA A 114 3.76 18.36 8.51
N PRO A 115 3.12 17.39 9.18
CA PRO A 115 3.26 15.97 8.86
C PRO A 115 2.97 15.70 7.38
N TYR A 116 3.83 14.89 6.76
CA TYR A 116 3.62 14.44 5.39
C TYR A 116 4.41 13.17 5.11
N GLY A 117 3.72 12.12 4.78
CA GLY A 117 4.29 10.84 4.38
C GLY A 117 3.36 10.10 3.44
N MET A 118 3.87 9.12 2.70
CA MET A 118 3.08 8.31 1.80
C MET A 118 3.61 6.89 1.77
N ASN A 119 2.78 5.95 2.24
CA ASN A 119 3.06 4.52 2.13
C ASN A 119 4.40 4.12 2.77
N ASP A 120 4.67 4.63 3.95
CA ASP A 120 5.94 4.46 4.66
C ASP A 120 5.87 3.39 5.77
N GLY A 121 4.86 2.53 5.74
CA GLY A 121 4.63 1.48 6.74
C GLY A 121 4.27 2.07 8.10
N ALA A 122 4.97 1.60 9.12
CA ALA A 122 4.79 2.08 10.48
C ALA A 122 5.35 3.49 10.72
N LEU A 123 6.09 4.06 9.78
CA LEU A 123 6.64 5.41 9.93
C LEU A 123 5.56 6.46 9.72
N TRP A 124 4.98 6.95 10.81
CA TRP A 124 4.25 8.21 10.75
C TRP A 124 5.26 9.37 10.63
N GLN A 125 5.21 10.09 9.51
CA GLN A 125 6.13 11.18 9.21
C GLN A 125 5.60 12.51 9.77
N GLY A 126 5.86 12.75 11.05
CA GLY A 126 5.53 14.01 11.73
C GLY A 126 6.35 15.20 11.20
N LYS A 127 6.04 16.39 11.70
CA LYS A 127 6.88 17.56 11.44
C LYS A 127 8.26 17.39 12.08
N GLY A 128 9.32 17.81 11.39
CA GLY A 128 10.71 17.63 11.79
C GLY A 128 11.36 16.41 11.15
N TYR A 129 12.36 15.88 11.81
CA TYR A 129 13.13 14.73 11.35
C TYR A 129 12.40 13.42 11.58
N ASN A 130 12.39 12.57 10.57
CA ASN A 130 11.78 11.24 10.60
C ASN A 130 12.76 10.23 10.02
N THR A 131 12.79 9.03 10.58
CA THR A 131 13.68 7.98 10.10
C THR A 131 13.09 6.59 10.34
N SER A 132 13.40 5.66 9.45
CA SER A 132 13.16 4.25 9.67
C SER A 132 14.38 3.40 9.32
N LEU A 133 14.55 2.32 10.06
CA LEU A 133 15.54 1.30 9.82
C LEU A 133 14.83 -0.05 9.61
N THR A 134 15.12 -0.69 8.48
CA THR A 134 14.58 -2.00 8.13
C THR A 134 15.72 -2.94 7.77
N ALA A 135 15.72 -4.13 8.33
CA ALA A 135 16.66 -5.19 7.98
C ALA A 135 16.03 -6.55 8.23
N GLY A 136 16.50 -7.57 7.56
CA GLY A 136 15.92 -8.88 7.76
C GLY A 136 16.64 -10.02 7.05
N ALA A 137 16.01 -11.19 7.11
CA ALA A 137 16.47 -12.39 6.44
C ALA A 137 15.27 -13.23 5.94
N ARG A 138 15.51 -14.00 4.90
CA ARG A 138 14.55 -14.97 4.37
C ARG A 138 15.25 -16.30 4.11
N LEU A 139 14.60 -17.37 4.56
CA LEU A 139 14.95 -18.74 4.27
C LEU A 139 13.82 -19.40 3.49
N GLU A 140 14.14 -19.99 2.37
CA GLU A 140 13.24 -20.80 1.55
C GLU A 140 13.78 -22.21 1.47
N ALA A 141 12.94 -23.19 1.72
CA ALA A 141 13.31 -24.61 1.65
C ALA A 141 12.09 -25.47 1.28
N TYR A 142 12.12 -26.11 0.11
CA TYR A 142 11.09 -27.07 -0.32
C TYR A 142 9.65 -26.55 -0.20
N GLY A 143 9.43 -25.31 -0.59
CA GLY A 143 8.13 -24.63 -0.51
C GLY A 143 7.85 -23.94 0.82
N LEU A 144 8.61 -24.20 1.88
CA LEU A 144 8.56 -23.44 3.12
C LEU A 144 9.34 -22.13 2.95
N GLU A 145 8.74 -21.03 3.34
CA GLU A 145 9.30 -19.68 3.29
C GLU A 145 9.20 -19.04 4.67
N LEU A 146 10.32 -18.68 5.23
CA LEU A 146 10.42 -18.01 6.53
C LEU A 146 11.05 -16.63 6.30
N THR A 147 10.31 -15.57 6.54
CA THR A 147 10.81 -14.19 6.43
C THR A 147 10.73 -13.50 7.79
N LEU A 148 11.81 -12.83 8.17
CA LEU A 148 11.84 -11.92 9.32
C LEU A 148 12.41 -10.60 8.82
N LYS A 149 11.57 -9.54 8.74
CA LYS A 149 11.98 -8.23 8.24
C LYS A 149 11.25 -7.10 8.97
N PRO A 150 11.60 -6.85 10.25
CA PRO A 150 11.00 -5.79 11.05
C PRO A 150 11.43 -4.40 10.58
N GLN A 151 10.62 -3.40 10.98
CA GLN A 151 10.86 -1.99 10.80
C GLN A 151 10.90 -1.28 12.16
N PHE A 152 11.94 -0.50 12.42
CA PHE A 152 11.99 0.43 13.55
C PHE A 152 11.85 1.85 13.03
N VAL A 153 11.00 2.64 13.67
CA VAL A 153 10.69 4.00 13.24
C VAL A 153 10.85 5.02 14.35
N PHE A 154 11.21 6.22 13.96
CA PHE A 154 11.29 7.40 14.81
C PHE A 154 10.77 8.62 14.07
N SER A 155 9.97 9.44 14.73
CA SER A 155 9.54 10.77 14.29
C SER A 155 9.82 11.79 15.37
N GLN A 156 10.44 12.90 15.01
CA GLN A 156 10.69 14.01 15.95
C GLN A 156 9.41 14.64 16.45
N ASN A 157 8.34 14.58 15.67
CA ASN A 157 6.98 14.99 16.05
C ASN A 157 6.91 16.43 16.61
N LEU A 158 7.56 17.37 15.94
CA LEU A 158 7.54 18.79 16.32
C LEU A 158 6.13 19.37 16.24
N ASP A 159 5.88 20.40 17.04
CA ASP A 159 4.60 21.11 17.05
C ASP A 159 4.23 21.71 15.71
N PHE A 160 2.96 21.60 15.36
CA PHE A 160 2.35 22.27 14.21
C PHE A 160 0.90 22.65 14.57
N GLU A 161 0.30 23.49 13.77
CA GLU A 161 -1.07 23.93 14.00
C GLU A 161 -2.05 22.80 13.67
N ILE A 162 -2.78 22.33 14.70
CA ILE A 162 -3.77 21.26 14.62
C ILE A 162 -5.13 21.88 14.33
N MET A 163 -5.89 21.28 13.43
CA MET A 163 -7.27 21.68 13.21
C MET A 163 -8.12 21.25 14.39
N LYS A 164 -8.98 22.15 14.86
CA LYS A 164 -9.91 21.84 15.93
C LYS A 164 -10.90 20.77 15.43
N SER A 165 -10.92 19.64 16.12
CA SER A 165 -11.96 18.64 15.89
C SER A 165 -13.30 19.14 16.42
N HIS A 166 -14.37 18.79 15.70
CA HIS A 166 -15.75 19.00 16.13
C HIS A 166 -16.36 17.75 16.79
N SER A 167 -15.52 16.81 17.18
CA SER A 167 -15.88 15.58 17.87
C SER A 167 -15.78 15.75 19.38
N ASP A 168 -16.56 14.94 20.11
CA ASP A 168 -16.53 14.86 21.57
C ASP A 168 -15.43 13.94 22.13
N SER A 169 -14.40 13.59 21.33
CA SER A 169 -13.27 12.79 21.79
C SER A 169 -12.50 13.50 22.91
N GLU A 170 -12.08 12.75 23.91
CA GLU A 170 -11.21 13.23 24.98
C GLU A 170 -9.77 13.51 24.51
N TYR A 171 -9.38 12.97 23.38
CA TYR A 171 -8.05 13.16 22.80
C TYR A 171 -8.00 14.41 21.92
N GLY A 172 -7.15 15.35 22.26
CA GLY A 172 -7.01 16.64 21.57
C GLY A 172 -6.56 16.53 20.11
N TYR A 173 -6.01 15.38 19.71
CA TYR A 173 -5.53 15.12 18.35
C TYR A 173 -6.52 14.36 17.47
N PHE A 174 -7.64 13.97 18.04
CA PHE A 174 -8.69 13.25 17.32
C PHE A 174 -9.25 14.11 16.18
N TRP A 175 -9.56 13.46 15.06
CA TRP A 175 -10.19 14.07 13.91
C TRP A 175 -11.57 13.48 13.64
N GLY A 176 -12.60 14.30 13.55
CA GLY A 176 -13.95 13.82 13.30
C GLY A 176 -14.99 14.91 13.09
N TYR A 177 -16.21 14.51 12.71
CA TYR A 177 -17.30 15.38 12.23
C TYR A 177 -18.42 15.57 13.25
N GLY A 178 -18.16 15.94 14.44
CA GLY A 178 -19.18 16.40 15.35
C GLY A 178 -19.58 15.45 16.47
N THR A 179 -19.87 14.18 16.25
CA THR A 179 -20.17 13.21 17.32
C THR A 179 -19.16 12.07 17.37
N LYS A 180 -19.06 11.35 18.49
CA LYS A 180 -18.17 10.19 18.63
C LYS A 180 -18.33 9.16 17.51
N ASN A 181 -19.55 8.99 17.00
CA ASN A 181 -19.87 8.02 15.96
C ASN A 181 -19.50 8.48 14.54
N ASN A 182 -19.03 9.71 14.37
CA ASN A 182 -18.65 10.28 13.10
C ASN A 182 -17.13 10.55 13.04
N GLY A 183 -16.35 9.79 13.76
CA GLY A 183 -14.91 9.85 13.79
C GLY A 183 -14.27 8.62 13.18
N VAL A 184 -12.96 8.65 13.13
CA VAL A 184 -12.10 7.57 12.70
C VAL A 184 -10.81 7.63 13.51
N ASP A 185 -10.20 6.47 13.78
CA ASP A 185 -8.89 6.42 14.42
C ASP A 185 -7.79 6.88 13.45
N LEU A 186 -7.71 8.20 13.27
CA LEU A 186 -6.72 8.87 12.43
C LEU A 186 -6.27 10.17 13.09
N PRO A 187 -5.46 10.10 14.16
CA PRO A 187 -5.04 11.28 14.89
C PRO A 187 -4.20 12.19 14.01
N GLN A 188 -4.41 13.51 14.12
CA GLN A 188 -3.61 14.51 13.41
C GLN A 188 -2.16 14.53 13.90
N ARG A 189 -1.90 14.03 15.10
CA ARG A 189 -0.59 13.96 15.75
C ARG A 189 -0.57 12.83 16.78
N PHE A 190 0.55 12.14 16.90
CA PHE A 190 0.76 11.06 17.86
C PHE A 190 1.39 11.59 19.15
N GLY A 191 0.59 12.29 19.97
CA GLY A 191 1.03 12.88 21.22
C GLY A 191 1.95 14.11 21.07
N ASP A 192 2.48 14.61 22.18
CA ASP A 192 3.31 15.82 22.25
C ASP A 192 4.81 15.55 22.19
N GLU A 193 5.20 14.29 22.36
CA GLU A 193 6.60 13.87 22.39
C GLU A 193 7.03 13.21 21.08
N ALA A 194 8.31 12.89 20.97
CA ALA A 194 8.82 12.12 19.85
C ALA A 194 8.17 10.74 19.79
N PHE A 195 7.77 10.33 18.60
CA PHE A 195 7.10 9.07 18.33
C PHE A 195 8.13 7.98 17.98
N TYR A 196 8.00 6.82 18.62
CA TYR A 196 8.79 5.62 18.34
C TYR A 196 7.86 4.44 18.16
N TYR A 197 8.16 3.59 17.18
CA TYR A 197 7.40 2.36 17.02
C TYR A 197 8.29 1.25 16.46
N PHE A 198 8.06 0.01 16.93
CA PHE A 198 8.62 -1.21 16.38
C PHE A 198 7.51 -2.00 15.70
N ASP A 199 7.66 -2.21 14.39
CA ASP A 199 6.74 -3.01 13.61
C ASP A 199 7.42 -4.33 13.18
N TRP A 200 6.68 -5.42 13.25
CA TRP A 200 7.17 -6.71 12.74
C TRP A 200 7.40 -6.69 11.22
N GLY A 201 6.80 -5.73 10.51
CA GLY A 201 7.04 -5.51 9.10
C GLY A 201 6.70 -6.72 8.24
N ASP A 202 7.54 -6.98 7.23
CA ASP A 202 7.36 -8.11 6.32
C ASP A 202 7.81 -9.44 6.95
N THR A 203 7.25 -9.80 8.08
CA THR A 203 7.56 -11.05 8.79
C THR A 203 6.47 -12.07 8.56
N GLU A 204 6.84 -13.26 8.07
CA GLU A 204 5.88 -14.32 7.77
C GLU A 204 6.48 -15.73 7.80
N VAL A 205 5.62 -16.71 8.00
CA VAL A 205 5.80 -18.12 7.70
C VAL A 205 4.82 -18.48 6.60
N ARG A 206 5.32 -19.04 5.50
CA ARG A 206 4.52 -19.37 4.32
C ARG A 206 4.90 -20.73 3.77
N TYR A 207 3.91 -21.44 3.25
CA TYR A 207 4.12 -22.65 2.45
C TYR A 207 3.49 -22.50 1.08
N THR A 208 4.27 -22.78 0.04
CA THR A 208 3.81 -22.71 -1.36
C THR A 208 4.03 -24.05 -2.05
N TRP A 209 2.97 -24.55 -2.68
CA TRP A 209 2.98 -25.78 -3.46
C TRP A 209 2.26 -25.56 -4.80
N LYS A 210 2.98 -25.70 -5.92
CA LYS A 210 2.41 -25.49 -7.27
C LYS A 210 1.61 -24.20 -7.41
N ASN A 211 2.14 -23.09 -6.91
CA ASN A 211 1.49 -21.79 -6.84
C ASN A 211 0.32 -21.66 -5.85
N LEU A 212 -0.19 -22.73 -5.26
CA LEU A 212 -1.06 -22.65 -4.10
C LEU A 212 -0.23 -22.24 -2.88
N THR A 213 -0.66 -21.23 -2.17
CA THR A 213 0.09 -20.66 -1.05
C THR A 213 -0.79 -20.47 0.17
N LEU A 214 -0.21 -20.68 1.34
CA LEU A 214 -0.80 -20.43 2.65
C LEU A 214 0.23 -19.73 3.52
N GLY A 215 -0.10 -18.60 4.10
CA GLY A 215 0.79 -17.79 4.92
C GLY A 215 0.15 -17.34 6.23
N PHE A 216 1.02 -17.13 7.22
CA PHE A 216 0.70 -16.43 8.45
C PHE A 216 1.82 -15.45 8.78
N GLY A 217 1.47 -14.20 9.04
CA GLY A 217 2.44 -13.18 9.39
C GLY A 217 1.87 -11.77 9.38
N THR A 218 2.78 -10.81 9.37
CA THR A 218 2.47 -9.38 9.36
C THR A 218 2.81 -8.69 8.04
N GLN A 219 3.30 -9.44 7.03
CA GLN A 219 3.74 -8.86 5.75
C GLN A 219 2.76 -7.83 5.19
N ALA A 220 3.29 -6.73 4.67
CA ALA A 220 2.49 -5.71 4.01
C ALA A 220 1.83 -6.25 2.74
N ILE A 221 0.63 -5.76 2.44
CA ILE A 221 -0.13 -6.06 1.22
C ILE A 221 -0.24 -4.78 0.41
N TRP A 222 -0.18 -4.90 -0.91
CA TRP A 222 -0.54 -3.82 -1.82
C TRP A 222 -1.52 -4.36 -2.85
N LEU A 223 -2.69 -3.73 -2.98
CA LEU A 223 -3.72 -4.11 -3.94
C LEU A 223 -3.79 -3.11 -5.08
N GLY A 224 -3.96 -3.64 -6.29
CA GLY A 224 -4.13 -2.83 -7.50
C GLY A 224 -2.83 -2.24 -8.06
N PRO A 225 -2.92 -1.52 -9.19
CA PRO A 225 -1.79 -0.99 -9.94
C PRO A 225 -1.30 0.38 -9.45
N ALA A 226 -2.06 1.04 -8.58
CA ALA A 226 -1.75 2.39 -8.12
C ALA A 226 -0.32 2.51 -7.60
N GLN A 227 0.34 3.62 -7.89
CA GLN A 227 1.72 3.86 -7.47
C GLN A 227 1.78 4.53 -6.09
N VAL A 228 0.77 5.33 -5.76
CA VAL A 228 0.67 6.08 -4.50
C VAL A 228 -0.66 5.81 -3.80
N ASN A 229 -1.77 5.77 -4.54
CA ASN A 229 -3.11 5.78 -3.96
C ASN A 229 -3.89 4.50 -4.28
N ALA A 230 -3.48 3.38 -3.72
CA ALA A 230 -4.30 2.17 -3.70
C ALA A 230 -5.61 2.44 -2.94
N ILE A 231 -6.73 1.94 -3.45
CA ILE A 231 -8.05 2.27 -2.89
C ILE A 231 -8.35 1.46 -1.63
N LEU A 232 -8.03 0.16 -1.61
CA LEU A 232 -8.39 -0.69 -0.47
C LEU A 232 -7.21 -1.03 0.45
N HIS A 233 -6.02 -1.26 -0.06
CA HIS A 233 -4.91 -1.66 0.78
C HIS A 233 -3.56 -1.27 0.20
N SER A 234 -2.71 -0.70 1.04
CA SER A 234 -1.31 -0.41 0.75
C SER A 234 -0.44 -0.67 2.00
N ASN A 235 0.81 -0.27 1.95
CA ASN A 235 1.69 -0.21 3.11
C ASN A 235 1.67 1.18 3.79
N ASN A 236 0.54 1.89 3.77
CA ASN A 236 0.43 3.21 4.40
C ASN A 236 0.24 3.14 5.94
N ALA A 237 -0.25 2.04 6.46
CA ALA A 237 -0.39 1.79 7.90
C ALA A 237 0.66 0.79 8.40
N PRO A 238 0.91 0.72 9.72
CA PRO A 238 1.65 -0.38 10.33
C PRO A 238 1.09 -1.73 9.93
N THR A 239 1.95 -2.74 9.89
CA THR A 239 1.52 -4.09 9.54
C THR A 239 0.66 -4.72 10.66
N TYR A 240 -0.12 -5.73 10.31
CA TYR A 240 -1.01 -6.43 11.24
C TYR A 240 -0.94 -7.95 11.02
N PRO A 241 -1.15 -8.77 12.09
CA PRO A 241 -1.14 -10.23 11.97
C PRO A 241 -2.33 -10.71 11.15
N LYS A 242 -2.06 -11.60 10.18
CA LYS A 242 -3.07 -12.17 9.30
C LYS A 242 -2.71 -13.55 8.80
N PHE A 243 -3.75 -14.30 8.43
CA PHE A 243 -3.65 -15.48 7.59
C PHE A 243 -4.05 -15.12 6.17
N ASP A 244 -3.34 -15.66 5.20
CA ASP A 244 -3.74 -15.60 3.79
C ASP A 244 -3.58 -16.94 3.10
N ALA A 245 -4.43 -17.20 2.10
CA ALA A 245 -4.39 -18.40 1.28
C ALA A 245 -4.83 -18.08 -0.14
N GLY A 246 -4.29 -18.80 -1.12
CA GLY A 246 -4.75 -18.63 -2.50
C GLY A 246 -3.78 -19.15 -3.54
N LEU A 247 -3.95 -18.61 -4.72
CA LEU A 247 -3.19 -18.95 -5.91
C LEU A 247 -2.33 -17.73 -6.32
N ARG A 248 -1.01 -17.91 -6.35
CA ARG A 248 -0.09 -16.96 -6.96
C ARG A 248 -0.33 -16.90 -8.47
N ARG A 249 0.19 -15.89 -9.15
CA ARG A 249 0.12 -15.77 -10.61
C ARG A 249 0.39 -17.09 -11.31
N THR A 250 -0.60 -17.61 -12.02
CA THR A 250 -0.59 -18.94 -12.61
C THR A 250 -1.14 -18.91 -14.03
N GLU A 251 -0.45 -19.54 -14.95
CA GLU A 251 -0.90 -19.70 -16.32
C GLU A 251 -2.07 -20.67 -16.41
N ILE A 252 -3.12 -20.30 -17.15
CA ILE A 252 -4.27 -21.15 -17.41
C ILE A 252 -4.24 -21.61 -18.85
N HIS A 253 -4.40 -22.92 -19.01
CA HIS A 253 -4.55 -23.57 -20.31
C HIS A 253 -5.91 -24.28 -20.38
N ILE A 254 -6.59 -24.18 -21.54
CA ILE A 254 -7.82 -24.95 -21.77
C ILE A 254 -7.45 -26.43 -21.76
N PRO A 255 -8.08 -27.27 -20.90
CA PRO A 255 -7.85 -28.70 -20.89
C PRO A 255 -8.08 -29.30 -22.29
N TRP A 256 -7.28 -30.29 -22.67
CA TRP A 256 -7.27 -31.01 -23.95
C TRP A 256 -6.79 -30.20 -25.18
N LEU A 257 -7.00 -28.90 -25.25
CA LEU A 257 -6.51 -28.06 -26.34
C LEU A 257 -5.12 -27.50 -26.06
N ASN A 258 -4.71 -27.49 -24.80
CA ASN A 258 -3.51 -26.87 -24.28
C ASN A 258 -3.34 -25.39 -24.74
N TRP A 259 -4.45 -24.69 -24.96
CA TRP A 259 -4.45 -23.28 -25.33
C TRP A 259 -4.25 -22.43 -24.09
N TYR A 260 -3.18 -21.65 -24.12
CA TYR A 260 -2.94 -20.63 -23.10
C TYR A 260 -3.97 -19.49 -23.26
N ILE A 261 -4.77 -19.27 -22.23
CA ILE A 261 -5.81 -18.23 -22.23
C ILE A 261 -5.47 -17.05 -21.35
N GLY A 262 -4.43 -17.12 -20.54
CA GLY A 262 -3.95 -16.03 -19.71
C GLY A 262 -3.48 -16.47 -18.34
N ASP A 263 -3.10 -15.51 -17.52
CA ASP A 263 -2.69 -15.72 -16.13
C ASP A 263 -3.83 -15.34 -15.19
N ILE A 264 -3.97 -16.09 -14.09
CA ILE A 264 -4.87 -15.76 -12.97
C ILE A 264 -4.08 -15.60 -11.68
N GLU A 265 -4.68 -14.85 -10.75
CA GLU A 265 -4.26 -14.74 -9.37
C GLU A 265 -5.50 -14.62 -8.48
N ALA A 266 -5.49 -15.29 -7.31
CA ALA A 266 -6.57 -15.23 -6.35
C ALA A 266 -6.02 -15.34 -4.93
N ARG A 267 -6.43 -14.46 -4.02
CA ARG A 267 -6.01 -14.47 -2.64
C ARG A 267 -7.16 -14.10 -1.71
N ILE A 268 -7.27 -14.85 -0.61
CA ILE A 268 -8.11 -14.47 0.53
C ILE A 268 -7.24 -14.26 1.75
N TRP A 269 -7.65 -13.37 2.65
CA TRP A 269 -6.97 -13.19 3.93
C TRP A 269 -7.93 -12.79 5.04
N THR A 270 -7.49 -13.00 6.27
CA THR A 270 -8.14 -12.49 7.48
C THR A 270 -7.08 -12.02 8.45
N GLY A 271 -7.29 -10.87 9.08
CA GLY A 271 -6.32 -10.26 9.98
C GLY A 271 -6.95 -9.48 11.12
N LYS A 272 -6.11 -9.16 12.10
CA LYS A 272 -6.49 -8.39 13.30
C LYS A 272 -5.96 -6.98 13.18
N LEU A 273 -6.85 -5.99 13.16
CA LEU A 273 -6.54 -4.58 13.28
C LEU A 273 -6.58 -4.16 14.75
N THR A 274 -5.83 -3.13 15.08
CA THR A 274 -5.74 -2.58 16.43
C THR A 274 -5.90 -1.07 16.37
N GLU A 275 -6.67 -0.51 17.27
CA GLU A 275 -6.85 0.92 17.45
C GLU A 275 -5.59 1.59 18.00
N SER A 276 -5.43 2.88 17.81
CA SER A 276 -4.35 3.65 18.41
C SER A 276 -4.70 4.12 19.82
N ASP A 277 -3.67 4.40 20.64
CA ASP A 277 -3.83 4.97 21.98
C ASP A 277 -4.33 6.44 21.95
N TYR A 278 -4.79 6.95 20.81
CA TYR A 278 -5.18 8.36 20.58
C TYR A 278 -6.61 8.52 20.06
N TYR A 279 -7.41 7.47 20.12
CA TYR A 279 -8.76 7.50 19.58
C TYR A 279 -9.83 7.65 20.66
N ASP A 280 -10.01 6.67 21.52
CA ASP A 280 -10.92 6.71 22.64
C ASP A 280 -10.39 5.89 23.84
N SER A 281 -11.14 5.81 24.95
CA SER A 281 -10.77 5.06 26.16
C SER A 281 -11.54 3.76 26.34
N ASP A 282 -12.24 3.29 25.30
CA ASP A 282 -13.04 2.07 25.35
C ASP A 282 -12.23 0.85 24.89
N GLU A 283 -11.53 0.19 25.81
CA GLU A 283 -10.75 -1.03 25.52
C GLU A 283 -11.57 -2.18 24.91
N SER A 284 -12.92 -2.12 24.96
CA SER A 284 -13.78 -3.20 24.46
C SER A 284 -13.90 -3.24 22.94
N ASN A 285 -13.56 -2.15 22.23
CA ASN A 285 -13.63 -2.01 20.77
C ASN A 285 -12.27 -1.86 20.08
N ASP A 286 -11.14 -1.87 20.85
CA ASP A 286 -9.76 -1.67 20.36
C ASP A 286 -9.34 -2.59 19.22
N ASN A 287 -10.05 -3.68 18.97
CA ASN A 287 -9.67 -4.65 17.98
C ASN A 287 -10.80 -4.97 17.02
N ASN A 288 -10.46 -4.96 15.73
CA ASN A 288 -11.37 -5.33 14.67
C ASN A 288 -10.76 -6.43 13.79
N MET A 289 -11.58 -7.10 13.02
CA MET A 289 -11.18 -8.12 12.08
C MET A 289 -11.38 -7.60 10.65
N ILE A 290 -10.37 -7.75 9.81
CA ILE A 290 -10.46 -7.47 8.39
C ILE A 290 -10.39 -8.75 7.61
N HIS A 291 -11.34 -8.96 6.70
CA HIS A 291 -11.32 -10.03 5.70
C HIS A 291 -11.11 -9.43 4.32
N GLY A 292 -10.42 -10.13 3.44
CA GLY A 292 -10.22 -9.65 2.10
C GLY A 292 -10.21 -10.75 1.05
N LEU A 293 -10.55 -10.35 -0.16
CA LEU A 293 -10.47 -11.13 -1.39
C LEU A 293 -9.83 -10.27 -2.47
N ALA A 294 -8.83 -10.83 -3.16
CA ALA A 294 -8.23 -10.23 -4.33
C ALA A 294 -8.24 -11.23 -5.49
N LEU A 295 -8.70 -10.78 -6.64
CA LEU A 295 -8.77 -11.57 -7.88
C LEU A 295 -8.12 -10.79 -9.01
N ALA A 296 -7.41 -11.47 -9.91
CA ALA A 296 -6.93 -10.87 -11.13
C ALA A 296 -6.88 -11.86 -12.29
N TYR A 297 -7.00 -11.32 -13.50
CA TYR A 297 -6.89 -12.05 -14.75
C TYR A 297 -6.17 -11.22 -15.80
N ALA A 298 -5.12 -11.77 -16.37
CA ALA A 298 -4.39 -11.19 -17.50
C ALA A 298 -4.64 -12.03 -18.76
N PRO A 299 -5.56 -11.61 -19.66
CA PRO A 299 -5.94 -12.39 -20.83
C PRO A 299 -4.79 -12.48 -21.85
N SER A 300 -4.55 -13.68 -22.40
CA SER A 300 -3.51 -13.89 -23.40
C SER A 300 -3.78 -13.18 -24.73
N PHE A 301 -5.06 -12.95 -25.06
CA PHE A 301 -5.49 -12.31 -26.31
C PHE A 301 -5.42 -10.78 -26.30
N VAL A 302 -5.16 -10.16 -25.13
CA VAL A 302 -4.87 -8.73 -24.98
C VAL A 302 -3.57 -8.57 -24.21
N PRO A 303 -2.42 -8.61 -24.88
CA PRO A 303 -1.12 -8.54 -24.22
C PRO A 303 -0.96 -7.27 -23.37
N GLY A 304 -0.45 -7.46 -22.15
CA GLY A 304 -0.20 -6.38 -21.22
C GLY A 304 -1.40 -5.92 -20.40
N LEU A 305 -2.62 -6.38 -20.70
CA LEU A 305 -3.80 -6.05 -19.90
C LEU A 305 -3.90 -6.97 -18.68
N THR A 306 -4.23 -6.37 -17.54
CA THR A 306 -4.65 -7.06 -16.32
C THR A 306 -5.97 -6.46 -15.84
N LEU A 307 -6.95 -7.31 -15.58
CA LEU A 307 -8.21 -6.95 -14.94
C LEU A 307 -8.19 -7.46 -13.50
N PHE A 308 -8.73 -6.69 -12.56
CA PHE A 308 -8.73 -7.10 -11.15
C PHE A 308 -10.01 -6.66 -10.44
N ALA A 309 -10.29 -7.36 -9.35
CA ALA A 309 -11.35 -7.03 -8.41
C ALA A 309 -10.92 -7.39 -6.99
N ASN A 310 -11.19 -6.50 -6.06
CA ASN A 310 -10.89 -6.65 -4.64
C ASN A 310 -12.13 -6.43 -3.80
N ARG A 311 -12.18 -7.10 -2.65
CA ARG A 311 -13.17 -6.86 -1.61
C ARG A 311 -12.46 -6.87 -0.26
N THR A 312 -12.85 -5.97 0.63
CA THR A 312 -12.53 -6.01 2.06
C THR A 312 -13.81 -5.93 2.87
N CYS A 313 -13.80 -6.56 4.03
CA CYS A 313 -14.90 -6.54 4.98
C CYS A 313 -14.32 -6.35 6.38
N LEU A 314 -14.67 -5.24 7.01
CA LEU A 314 -14.27 -4.91 8.37
C LEU A 314 -15.40 -5.30 9.31
N VAL A 315 -15.09 -6.03 10.36
CA VAL A 315 -16.06 -6.52 11.36
C VAL A 315 -15.44 -6.47 12.75
N LYS A 316 -16.27 -6.47 13.79
CA LYS A 316 -15.79 -6.56 15.16
C LYS A 316 -14.99 -7.84 15.40
N TRP A 317 -13.99 -7.76 16.27
CA TRP A 317 -13.16 -8.90 16.65
C TRP A 317 -13.96 -9.94 17.46
N ASP A 318 -14.59 -10.88 16.74
CA ASP A 318 -15.35 -11.99 17.29
C ASP A 318 -15.22 -13.23 16.39
N TRP A 319 -15.12 -14.41 16.98
CA TRP A 319 -15.04 -15.67 16.22
C TRP A 319 -16.26 -15.93 15.32
N GLU A 320 -17.43 -15.48 15.71
CA GLU A 320 -18.65 -15.59 14.92
C GLU A 320 -18.56 -14.81 13.60
N ASN A 321 -17.72 -13.80 13.54
CA ASN A 321 -17.50 -12.96 12.37
C ASN A 321 -16.50 -13.55 11.36
N LEU A 322 -15.85 -14.69 11.66
CA LEU A 322 -15.02 -15.40 10.67
C LEU A 322 -15.80 -15.84 9.42
N LYS A 323 -17.12 -15.98 9.50
CA LYS A 323 -17.98 -16.30 8.35
C LYS A 323 -17.85 -15.28 7.20
N TYR A 324 -17.54 -14.01 7.51
CA TYR A 324 -17.40 -12.93 6.52
C TYR A 324 -16.14 -13.04 5.65
N ILE A 325 -15.25 -14.00 5.93
CA ILE A 325 -14.17 -14.35 4.99
C ILE A 325 -14.74 -14.92 3.67
N ILE A 326 -15.94 -15.51 3.74
CA ILE A 326 -16.67 -16.03 2.57
C ILE A 326 -17.35 -14.84 1.88
N PRO A 327 -17.01 -14.48 0.63
CA PRO A 327 -17.49 -13.26 0.00
C PRO A 327 -19.00 -13.18 -0.25
N VAL A 328 -19.71 -14.31 -0.14
CA VAL A 328 -21.18 -14.40 -0.32
C VAL A 328 -21.94 -14.11 0.97
N GLU A 329 -21.27 -14.16 2.11
CA GLU A 329 -21.84 -13.68 3.36
C GLU A 329 -21.80 -12.15 3.33
N ALA A 330 -22.91 -11.57 2.93
CA ALA A 330 -23.16 -10.15 3.00
C ALA A 330 -24.31 -9.94 3.98
N ASN A 331 -24.30 -8.83 4.67
CA ASN A 331 -25.44 -8.44 5.47
C ASN A 331 -26.62 -8.15 4.53
N THR A 332 -27.53 -9.10 4.43
CA THR A 332 -28.77 -8.91 3.66
C THR A 332 -29.83 -8.11 4.42
N HIS A 333 -29.56 -7.73 5.67
CA HIS A 333 -30.50 -7.11 6.58
C HIS A 333 -30.13 -5.64 6.83
N VAL A 334 -30.30 -4.81 5.82
CA VAL A 334 -30.13 -3.35 5.96
C VAL A 334 -31.02 -2.82 7.06
N GLY A 335 -30.42 -2.34 8.14
CA GLY A 335 -31.11 -1.73 9.28
C GLY A 335 -31.30 -2.63 10.51
N GLU A 336 -30.86 -3.87 10.52
CA GLU A 336 -30.82 -4.65 11.75
C GLU A 336 -29.66 -4.21 12.66
N GLN A 337 -29.99 -3.86 13.89
CA GLN A 337 -29.00 -3.54 14.91
C GLN A 337 -28.23 -4.82 15.24
N GLY A 338 -26.92 -4.85 14.96
CA GLY A 338 -26.03 -5.90 15.47
C GLY A 338 -25.09 -6.59 14.51
N ALA A 339 -25.27 -6.47 13.20
CA ALA A 339 -24.40 -7.14 12.23
C ALA A 339 -23.09 -6.41 11.93
N GLY A 340 -22.92 -5.16 12.34
CA GLY A 340 -21.67 -4.39 12.33
C GLY A 340 -20.59 -4.80 11.33
N GLU A 341 -20.89 -4.72 10.04
CA GLU A 341 -19.91 -4.96 8.97
C GLU A 341 -19.76 -3.74 8.08
N ASP A 342 -18.56 -3.48 7.63
CA ASP A 342 -18.19 -2.42 6.68
C ASP A 342 -17.53 -3.09 5.47
N GLN A 343 -18.20 -3.12 4.34
CA GLN A 343 -17.71 -3.77 3.13
C GLN A 343 -17.31 -2.75 2.08
N LYS A 344 -16.12 -2.94 1.52
CA LYS A 344 -15.60 -2.13 0.43
C LYS A 344 -15.19 -3.02 -0.73
N MET A 345 -15.42 -2.53 -1.93
CA MET A 345 -15.00 -3.21 -3.16
C MET A 345 -14.17 -2.26 -4.01
N SER A 346 -13.22 -2.81 -4.75
CA SER A 346 -12.59 -2.10 -5.86
C SER A 346 -12.45 -3.02 -7.07
N PHE A 347 -12.44 -2.41 -8.24
CA PHE A 347 -12.20 -3.10 -9.50
C PHE A 347 -11.54 -2.17 -10.49
N GLY A 348 -10.78 -2.73 -11.40
CA GLY A 348 -10.06 -1.91 -12.35
C GLY A 348 -9.28 -2.69 -13.39
N ALA A 349 -8.46 -1.94 -14.08
CA ALA A 349 -7.58 -2.45 -15.11
C ALA A 349 -6.22 -1.76 -15.07
N ASP A 350 -5.20 -2.52 -15.44
CA ASP A 350 -3.85 -2.08 -15.69
C ASP A 350 -3.44 -2.54 -17.09
N TRP A 351 -2.94 -1.64 -17.92
CA TRP A 351 -2.55 -1.96 -19.29
C TRP A 351 -1.16 -1.44 -19.61
N ILE A 352 -0.23 -2.36 -19.77
CA ILE A 352 1.16 -2.09 -20.14
C ILE A 352 1.35 -2.23 -21.64
N PHE A 353 1.77 -1.15 -22.28
CA PHE A 353 2.18 -1.09 -23.69
C PHE A 353 3.71 -1.08 -23.76
N ALA A 354 4.34 -2.22 -23.50
CA ALA A 354 5.80 -2.37 -23.40
C ALA A 354 6.58 -1.83 -24.61
N PRO A 355 6.15 -2.02 -25.89
CA PRO A 355 6.88 -1.50 -27.05
C PRO A 355 7.08 0.02 -27.04
N VAL A 356 6.22 0.75 -26.34
CA VAL A 356 6.32 2.20 -26.19
C VAL A 356 6.62 2.63 -24.74
N GLY A 357 6.82 1.67 -23.84
CA GLY A 357 7.08 1.96 -22.43
C GLY A 357 5.98 2.78 -21.76
N LEU A 358 4.72 2.49 -22.03
CA LEU A 358 3.54 3.18 -21.48
C LEU A 358 2.70 2.21 -20.67
N GLU A 359 2.26 2.65 -19.50
CA GLU A 359 1.26 2.00 -18.67
C GLU A 359 0.13 2.97 -18.37
N ILE A 360 -1.09 2.49 -18.48
CA ILE A 360 -2.30 3.24 -18.09
C ILE A 360 -3.10 2.35 -17.16
N TYR A 361 -3.50 2.88 -16.04
CA TYR A 361 -4.28 2.13 -15.06
C TYR A 361 -5.40 2.94 -14.44
N GLY A 362 -6.40 2.22 -13.96
CA GLY A 362 -7.50 2.80 -13.22
C GLY A 362 -8.10 1.80 -12.24
N GLU A 363 -8.49 2.32 -11.09
CA GLU A 363 -9.18 1.60 -10.03
C GLU A 363 -10.39 2.42 -9.58
N LEU A 364 -11.55 1.79 -9.48
CA LEU A 364 -12.79 2.34 -8.97
C LEU A 364 -13.15 1.62 -7.68
N GLY A 365 -13.48 2.35 -6.64
CA GLY A 365 -13.89 1.81 -5.35
C GLY A 365 -15.33 2.17 -5.02
N LEU A 366 -16.02 1.27 -4.34
CA LEU A 366 -17.38 1.42 -3.86
C LEU A 366 -17.47 0.98 -2.41
N ASP A 367 -18.29 1.65 -1.63
CA ASP A 367 -18.67 1.24 -0.29
C ASP A 367 -19.99 0.46 -0.30
N ASP A 368 -20.33 -0.19 0.80
CA ASP A 368 -21.43 -1.14 0.90
C ASP A 368 -22.82 -0.52 0.81
N PHE A 369 -22.95 0.76 1.18
CA PHE A 369 -24.24 1.41 1.19
C PHE A 369 -24.65 1.95 -0.18
N VAL A 370 -25.77 1.46 -0.67
CA VAL A 370 -26.44 2.01 -1.86
C VAL A 370 -27.95 2.09 -1.60
N PRO A 371 -28.59 3.26 -1.84
CA PRO A 371 -30.04 3.35 -1.75
C PRO A 371 -30.73 2.33 -2.65
N ASN A 372 -31.80 1.68 -2.16
CA ASN A 372 -32.62 0.69 -2.87
C ASN A 372 -32.00 -0.70 -3.09
N SER A 373 -31.05 -1.12 -2.28
CA SER A 373 -30.48 -2.48 -2.28
C SER A 373 -29.91 -2.98 -3.62
N PHE A 374 -29.07 -4.01 -3.52
CA PHE A 374 -28.44 -4.67 -4.67
C PHE A 374 -29.48 -5.50 -5.48
N PRO A 375 -29.47 -5.50 -6.83
CA PRO A 375 -28.56 -4.75 -7.71
C PRO A 375 -29.14 -3.39 -8.17
N ILE A 376 -30.40 -3.12 -7.86
CA ILE A 376 -31.17 -1.98 -8.38
C ILE A 376 -30.53 -0.64 -7.96
N GLY A 377 -30.04 -0.56 -6.74
CA GLY A 377 -29.37 0.62 -6.23
C GLY A 377 -28.16 1.01 -7.05
N TYR A 378 -27.27 0.05 -7.37
CA TYR A 378 -26.07 0.30 -8.18
C TYR A 378 -26.40 0.69 -9.63
N ILE A 379 -27.48 0.15 -10.21
CA ILE A 379 -27.94 0.55 -11.55
C ILE A 379 -28.48 1.98 -11.54
N ARG A 380 -29.21 2.34 -10.49
CA ARG A 380 -29.87 3.65 -10.37
C ARG A 380 -28.92 4.76 -9.93
N TYR A 381 -27.96 4.43 -9.09
CA TYR A 381 -27.01 5.38 -8.50
C TYR A 381 -25.55 4.87 -8.65
N PRO A 382 -25.05 4.73 -9.89
CA PRO A 382 -23.77 4.08 -10.16
C PRO A 382 -22.56 4.87 -9.62
N LEU A 383 -22.73 6.15 -9.34
CA LEU A 383 -21.69 7.02 -8.79
C LEU A 383 -21.82 7.23 -7.28
N HIS A 384 -22.80 6.60 -6.65
CA HIS A 384 -22.98 6.67 -5.21
C HIS A 384 -21.84 5.94 -4.51
N THR A 385 -21.22 6.57 -3.53
CA THR A 385 -20.03 6.06 -2.83
C THR A 385 -18.78 5.84 -3.70
N LEU A 386 -18.77 6.26 -4.96
CA LEU A 386 -17.65 6.06 -5.87
C LEU A 386 -16.42 6.86 -5.44
N VAL A 387 -15.32 6.15 -5.26
CA VAL A 387 -13.96 6.69 -5.16
C VAL A 387 -13.12 6.15 -6.32
N TYR A 388 -12.04 6.84 -6.69
CA TYR A 388 -11.25 6.40 -7.82
C TYR A 388 -9.77 6.78 -7.74
N THR A 389 -8.95 5.98 -8.42
CA THR A 389 -7.54 6.29 -8.74
C THR A 389 -7.33 6.04 -10.23
N LEU A 390 -6.76 7.01 -10.93
CA LEU A 390 -6.38 6.91 -12.33
C LEU A 390 -4.92 7.33 -12.49
N GLY A 391 -4.16 6.61 -13.27
CA GLY A 391 -2.76 6.96 -13.47
C GLY A 391 -2.17 6.49 -14.79
N LEU A 392 -0.99 7.00 -15.04
CA LEU A 392 -0.16 6.59 -16.15
C LEU A 392 1.32 6.63 -15.80
N LYS A 393 2.09 5.76 -16.42
CA LYS A 393 3.56 5.78 -16.37
C LYS A 393 4.13 5.75 -17.78
N LYS A 394 5.25 6.43 -17.99
CA LYS A 394 5.94 6.48 -19.26
C LYS A 394 7.44 6.36 -19.07
N ALA A 395 8.04 5.34 -19.67
CA ALA A 395 9.48 5.17 -19.71
C ALA A 395 10.12 5.98 -20.84
N PHE A 396 11.31 6.50 -20.58
CA PHE A 396 12.15 7.24 -21.52
C PHE A 396 13.58 6.71 -21.49
N THR A 397 14.23 6.70 -22.64
CA THR A 397 15.67 6.44 -22.75
C THR A 397 16.39 7.77 -22.96
N HIS A 398 17.25 8.17 -22.02
CA HIS A 398 18.07 9.37 -22.16
C HIS A 398 19.42 9.07 -22.80
N SER A 399 20.02 7.96 -22.41
CA SER A 399 21.29 7.49 -22.99
C SER A 399 21.48 6.00 -22.74
N ASP A 400 21.44 5.21 -23.81
CA ASP A 400 21.74 3.78 -23.72
C ASP A 400 23.22 3.53 -23.41
N GLU A 401 24.12 4.35 -23.98
CA GLU A 401 25.54 4.26 -23.72
C GLU A 401 25.88 4.45 -22.24
N LYS A 402 25.27 5.45 -21.60
CA LYS A 402 25.48 5.77 -20.18
C LYS A 402 24.53 5.04 -19.26
N LYS A 403 23.61 4.23 -19.79
CA LYS A 403 22.56 3.54 -19.04
C LYS A 403 21.74 4.51 -18.16
N ILE A 404 21.28 5.60 -18.78
CA ILE A 404 20.44 6.61 -18.11
C ILE A 404 19.03 6.53 -18.69
N TYR A 405 18.07 6.28 -17.81
CA TYR A 405 16.65 6.10 -18.17
C TYR A 405 15.78 7.01 -17.29
N GLY A 406 14.64 7.39 -17.84
CA GLY A 406 13.65 8.22 -17.15
C GLY A 406 12.31 7.51 -17.01
N GLU A 407 11.59 7.80 -15.94
CA GLU A 407 10.21 7.39 -15.74
C GLU A 407 9.39 8.60 -15.32
N PHE A 408 8.36 8.89 -16.09
CA PHE A 408 7.31 9.85 -15.71
C PHE A 408 6.13 9.08 -15.12
N THR A 409 5.62 9.52 -13.98
CA THR A 409 4.40 8.98 -13.36
C THR A 409 3.45 10.13 -13.08
N MET A 410 2.18 9.95 -13.44
CA MET A 410 1.08 10.84 -13.07
C MET A 410 -0.03 10.00 -12.47
N GLU A 411 -0.57 10.43 -11.33
CA GLU A 411 -1.68 9.78 -10.66
C GLU A 411 -2.65 10.81 -10.10
N ILE A 412 -3.94 10.59 -10.28
CA ILE A 412 -5.00 11.35 -9.65
C ILE A 412 -5.87 10.41 -8.83
N ASN A 413 -6.22 10.85 -7.64
CA ASN A 413 -7.07 10.10 -6.72
C ASN A 413 -8.14 11.02 -6.16
N SER A 414 -9.32 10.47 -5.92
CA SER A 414 -10.37 11.09 -5.14
C SER A 414 -11.06 10.04 -4.28
N THR A 415 -11.05 10.28 -2.98
CA THR A 415 -11.84 9.57 -1.98
C THR A 415 -12.91 10.48 -1.38
N GLU A 416 -13.16 11.61 -2.04
CA GLU A 416 -14.20 12.55 -1.66
C GLU A 416 -15.59 11.95 -1.85
N MET A 417 -16.51 12.41 -1.04
CA MET A 417 -17.94 12.13 -1.16
C MET A 417 -18.45 12.49 -2.55
N SER A 418 -19.20 11.59 -3.21
CA SER A 418 -19.82 11.88 -4.50
C SER A 418 -20.86 13.00 -4.36
N GLN A 419 -21.10 13.73 -5.46
CA GLN A 419 -22.06 14.85 -5.44
C GLN A 419 -23.49 14.40 -5.15
N ASP A 420 -23.91 13.26 -5.65
CA ASP A 420 -25.26 12.72 -5.36
C ASP A 420 -25.43 12.47 -3.88
N PHE A 421 -24.38 12.00 -3.21
CA PHE A 421 -24.42 11.73 -1.79
C PHE A 421 -24.34 13.01 -0.97
N GLN A 422 -23.58 13.97 -1.39
CA GLN A 422 -23.47 15.29 -0.76
C GLN A 422 -24.83 16.00 -0.66
N LEU A 423 -25.74 15.74 -1.60
CA LEU A 423 -27.08 16.27 -1.59
C LEU A 423 -28.06 15.51 -0.67
N GLN A 424 -27.71 14.30 -0.23
CA GLN A 424 -28.58 13.43 0.56
C GLN A 424 -28.20 13.42 2.04
N TRP A 425 -27.01 12.93 2.38
CA TRP A 425 -26.45 12.97 3.73
C TRP A 425 -24.93 12.77 3.74
N PRO A 426 -24.25 13.14 4.85
CA PRO A 426 -22.82 12.97 4.96
C PRO A 426 -22.43 11.50 4.85
N TYR A 427 -21.48 11.23 4.00
CA TYR A 427 -20.88 9.93 3.79
C TYR A 427 -19.35 10.04 3.80
N ASN A 428 -18.68 8.98 4.18
CA ASN A 428 -17.22 8.94 4.19
C ASN A 428 -16.70 7.52 4.00
N PHE A 429 -15.88 7.31 3.00
CA PHE A 429 -15.37 5.99 2.61
C PHE A 429 -14.56 5.26 3.71
N GLY A 430 -13.98 5.99 4.66
CA GLY A 430 -13.18 5.41 5.74
C GLY A 430 -13.94 5.19 7.05
N PHE A 431 -15.19 5.67 7.16
CA PHE A 431 -15.95 5.66 8.39
C PHE A 431 -17.00 4.56 8.41
N HIS A 432 -17.29 4.08 9.61
CA HIS A 432 -18.45 3.23 9.82
C HIS A 432 -19.09 3.51 11.19
N HIS A 433 -20.43 3.55 11.27
CA HIS A 433 -21.16 3.95 12.46
C HIS A 433 -21.13 2.91 13.60
N GLN A 434 -20.80 1.65 13.31
CA GLN A 434 -20.72 0.57 14.29
C GLN A 434 -19.28 0.11 14.56
N ILE A 435 -18.37 0.31 13.59
CA ILE A 435 -16.95 0.00 13.72
C ILE A 435 -16.22 1.35 13.74
N THR A 436 -16.26 1.98 14.91
CA THR A 436 -15.87 3.37 15.08
C THR A 436 -14.39 3.64 14.87
N GLN A 437 -13.51 2.64 15.04
CA GLN A 437 -12.12 2.73 14.62
C GLN A 437 -12.00 3.13 13.14
N GLY A 438 -12.95 2.69 12.29
CA GLY A 438 -12.90 2.92 10.85
C GLY A 438 -11.82 2.09 10.14
N TYR A 439 -11.51 2.48 8.91
CA TYR A 439 -10.63 1.70 8.02
C TYR A 439 -9.14 1.99 8.28
N THR A 440 -8.70 1.74 9.50
CA THR A 440 -7.37 2.11 10.00
C THR A 440 -6.68 0.96 10.74
N ASN A 441 -5.39 1.08 10.95
CA ASN A 441 -4.62 0.28 11.88
C ASN A 441 -3.63 1.18 12.62
N ARG A 442 -3.69 1.18 13.96
CA ARG A 442 -2.83 1.98 14.83
C ARG A 442 -2.76 3.45 14.43
N GLY A 443 -3.92 4.04 14.16
CA GLY A 443 -4.01 5.47 13.85
C GLY A 443 -3.57 5.87 12.44
N GLN A 444 -3.36 4.91 11.53
CA GLN A 444 -3.02 5.19 10.14
C GLN A 444 -4.00 4.48 9.19
N TYR A 445 -4.35 5.15 8.09
CA TYR A 445 -5.31 4.66 7.11
C TYR A 445 -4.74 3.47 6.33
N LEU A 446 -5.51 2.38 6.20
CA LEU A 446 -5.06 1.14 5.56
C LEU A 446 -4.82 1.27 4.05
N ALA A 447 -5.56 2.15 3.39
CA ALA A 447 -5.53 2.27 1.95
C ALA A 447 -4.37 3.16 1.47
N ASN A 448 -4.54 4.45 1.45
CA ASN A 448 -3.55 5.38 0.90
C ASN A 448 -3.32 6.61 1.80
N ALA A 449 -2.24 7.33 1.52
CA ALA A 449 -1.88 8.53 2.27
C ALA A 449 -2.78 9.74 2.00
N THR A 450 -3.59 9.72 0.93
CA THR A 450 -4.57 10.79 0.66
C THR A 450 -5.63 10.83 1.75
N GLY A 451 -5.94 9.66 2.35
CA GLY A 451 -7.00 9.53 3.35
C GLY A 451 -8.35 9.20 2.72
N TYR A 452 -9.40 9.33 3.52
CA TYR A 452 -10.74 8.83 3.23
C TYR A 452 -11.71 9.86 2.64
N GLY A 453 -11.38 11.13 2.64
CA GLY A 453 -12.29 12.21 2.23
C GLY A 453 -11.62 13.28 1.37
N GLY A 454 -10.46 12.96 0.83
CA GLY A 454 -9.62 13.92 0.13
C GLY A 454 -9.37 13.61 -1.33
N ASN A 455 -8.47 14.39 -1.91
CA ASN A 455 -7.98 14.17 -3.27
C ASN A 455 -6.49 14.49 -3.40
N LEU A 456 -5.83 13.79 -4.31
CA LEU A 456 -4.44 13.98 -4.63
C LEU A 456 -4.25 14.05 -6.14
N GLN A 457 -3.47 15.03 -6.59
CA GLN A 457 -2.87 15.08 -7.92
C GLN A 457 -1.36 14.95 -7.74
N TYR A 458 -0.82 13.88 -8.27
CA TYR A 458 0.58 13.48 -8.10
C TYR A 458 1.27 13.42 -9.44
N ILE A 459 2.46 14.00 -9.52
CA ILE A 459 3.36 13.89 -10.67
C ILE A 459 4.75 13.61 -10.14
N SER A 460 5.45 12.63 -10.72
CA SER A 460 6.86 12.42 -10.44
C SER A 460 7.65 12.15 -11.71
N TYR A 461 8.92 12.49 -11.64
CA TYR A 461 9.91 12.14 -12.64
C TYR A 461 11.13 11.53 -11.99
N SER A 462 11.39 10.27 -12.33
CA SER A 462 12.52 9.50 -11.85
C SER A 462 13.59 9.40 -12.94
N VAL A 463 14.84 9.53 -12.56
CA VAL A 463 16.00 9.27 -13.43
C VAL A 463 16.81 8.15 -12.79
N PHE A 464 16.92 7.03 -13.48
CA PHE A 464 17.75 5.89 -13.10
C PHE A 464 19.10 6.00 -13.81
N TYR A 465 20.18 5.82 -13.08
CA TYR A 465 21.55 5.85 -13.58
C TYR A 465 22.39 4.78 -12.86
N PRO A 466 23.56 4.37 -13.38
CA PRO A 466 24.30 3.22 -12.87
C PRO A 466 24.64 3.26 -11.38
N LYS A 467 24.62 4.42 -10.74
CA LYS A 467 24.96 4.60 -9.31
C LYS A 467 23.76 4.92 -8.43
N GLY A 468 22.54 4.92 -8.97
CA GLY A 468 21.38 5.20 -8.17
C GLY A 468 20.19 5.75 -8.95
N LYS A 469 19.28 6.40 -8.21
CA LYS A 469 18.05 7.02 -8.71
C LYS A 469 17.89 8.41 -8.10
N THR A 470 17.43 9.35 -8.91
CA THR A 470 16.92 10.64 -8.43
C THR A 470 15.47 10.76 -8.84
N MET A 471 14.60 11.18 -7.93
CA MET A 471 13.19 11.39 -8.22
C MET A 471 12.74 12.76 -7.70
N LEU A 472 12.05 13.49 -8.56
CA LEU A 472 11.35 14.71 -8.19
C LEU A 472 9.85 14.40 -8.19
N THR A 473 9.18 14.79 -7.11
CA THR A 473 7.73 14.66 -6.96
C THR A 473 7.11 16.01 -6.69
N VAL A 474 6.01 16.28 -7.38
CA VAL A 474 5.12 17.42 -7.11
C VAL A 474 3.72 16.86 -6.89
N ALA A 475 3.13 17.22 -5.76
CA ALA A 475 1.79 16.77 -5.43
C ALA A 475 0.95 17.95 -4.89
N ARG A 476 -0.32 17.99 -5.33
CA ARG A 476 -1.35 18.80 -4.69
C ARG A 476 -2.23 17.84 -3.90
N TRP A 477 -2.32 18.06 -2.61
CA TRP A 477 -3.06 17.22 -1.69
C TRP A 477 -4.11 18.03 -0.92
N ASN A 478 -5.34 17.58 -0.95
CA ASN A 478 -6.41 18.02 -0.07
C ASN A 478 -6.78 16.83 0.82
N PRO A 479 -6.42 16.85 2.11
CA PRO A 479 -6.55 15.67 2.96
C PRO A 479 -7.98 15.29 3.30
N ASP A 480 -8.91 16.25 3.41
CA ASP A 480 -10.28 15.99 3.83
C ASP A 480 -11.27 17.08 3.37
N ASN A 481 -11.72 16.95 2.14
CA ASN A 481 -12.73 17.85 1.57
C ASN A 481 -14.13 17.55 2.13
N ASN A 482 -14.37 16.31 2.53
CA ASN A 482 -15.65 15.92 3.15
C ASN A 482 -15.88 16.64 4.48
N TYR A 483 -14.81 16.81 5.28
CA TYR A 483 -14.87 17.61 6.50
C TYR A 483 -15.27 19.05 6.21
N ILE A 484 -14.61 19.70 5.25
CA ILE A 484 -14.90 21.09 4.87
C ILE A 484 -16.37 21.23 4.48
N TYR A 485 -16.86 20.32 3.64
CA TYR A 485 -18.25 20.31 3.19
C TYR A 485 -19.23 20.12 4.35
N SER A 486 -18.99 19.13 5.22
CA SER A 486 -19.86 18.82 6.35
C SER A 486 -19.94 19.97 7.35
N VAL A 487 -18.82 20.61 7.64
CA VAL A 487 -18.79 21.74 8.57
C VAL A 487 -19.39 22.99 7.95
N ALA A 488 -19.20 23.23 6.64
CA ALA A 488 -19.82 24.35 5.93
C ALA A 488 -21.35 24.24 5.94
N ILE A 489 -21.91 23.04 5.67
CA ILE A 489 -23.35 22.81 5.77
C ILE A 489 -23.87 23.06 7.18
N ASN A 490 -23.19 22.51 8.18
CA ASN A 490 -23.61 22.67 9.58
C ASN A 490 -23.52 24.12 10.05
N SER A 491 -22.54 24.90 9.57
CA SER A 491 -22.41 26.31 9.89
C SER A 491 -23.50 27.18 9.27
N VAL A 492 -23.97 26.82 8.08
CA VAL A 492 -25.13 27.48 7.45
C VAL A 492 -26.43 27.12 8.15
N ALA A 493 -26.54 25.90 8.68
CA ALA A 493 -27.72 25.42 9.40
C ALA A 493 -27.79 25.89 10.86
N SER A 494 -26.66 26.09 11.51
CA SER A 494 -26.56 26.62 12.87
C SER A 494 -25.98 28.03 12.85
N ASP A 495 -26.83 29.02 12.88
CA ASP A 495 -26.46 30.42 13.00
C ASP A 495 -25.65 30.64 14.30
N LYS A 496 -24.36 30.41 14.34
CA LYS A 496 -23.35 30.92 15.28
C LYS A 496 -22.14 29.99 15.52
N GLU A 497 -20.97 30.59 15.56
CA GLU A 497 -19.73 30.22 16.25
C GLU A 497 -18.73 29.25 15.61
N ASN A 498 -18.99 28.63 14.50
CA ASN A 498 -17.98 27.78 13.86
C ASN A 498 -17.19 28.53 12.79
N ASN A 499 -16.24 29.35 13.21
CA ASN A 499 -15.20 29.86 12.30
C ASN A 499 -14.31 28.70 11.83
N ILE A 500 -14.69 28.11 10.68
CA ILE A 500 -13.86 27.14 10.01
C ILE A 500 -12.72 27.89 9.35
N ASP A 501 -11.50 27.58 9.71
CA ASP A 501 -10.36 28.09 8.97
C ASP A 501 -10.13 27.22 7.72
N LEU A 502 -10.92 27.50 6.67
CA LEU A 502 -10.83 26.83 5.37
C LEU A 502 -9.45 26.99 4.72
N ASN A 503 -8.62 27.91 5.27
CA ASN A 503 -7.29 28.18 4.72
C ASN A 503 -6.26 27.07 5.04
N LYS A 504 -6.56 26.14 5.94
CA LYS A 504 -5.60 25.12 6.39
C LYS A 504 -5.72 23.77 5.70
N THR A 505 -6.69 23.60 4.81
CA THR A 505 -7.02 22.30 4.21
C THR A 505 -6.30 21.99 2.90
N HIS A 506 -5.54 22.93 2.35
CA HIS A 506 -4.83 22.73 1.10
C HIS A 506 -3.32 22.80 1.34
N PHE A 507 -2.66 21.69 1.14
CA PHE A 507 -1.19 21.60 1.18
C PHE A 507 -0.66 21.34 -0.21
N MET A 508 0.37 22.09 -0.60
CA MET A 508 1.21 21.72 -1.74
C MET A 508 2.52 21.19 -1.19
N SER A 509 2.86 19.98 -1.56
CA SER A 509 4.14 19.40 -1.17
C SER A 509 4.96 19.01 -2.39
N TRP A 510 6.25 19.09 -2.26
CA TRP A 510 7.19 18.50 -3.20
C TRP A 510 8.15 17.58 -2.44
N LYS A 511 8.53 16.51 -3.08
CA LYS A 511 9.44 15.52 -2.49
C LYS A 511 10.55 15.22 -3.48
N ALA A 512 11.79 15.36 -3.05
CA ALA A 512 12.94 14.88 -3.80
C ALA A 512 13.53 13.66 -3.08
N ASN A 513 13.59 12.54 -3.78
CA ASN A 513 14.16 11.30 -3.28
C ASN A 513 15.48 11.04 -4.01
N PHE A 514 16.54 10.84 -3.26
CA PHE A 514 17.85 10.49 -3.80
C PHE A 514 18.23 9.10 -3.30
N ILE A 515 18.57 8.22 -4.25
CA ILE A 515 19.06 6.89 -3.95
C ILE A 515 20.53 6.85 -4.35
N LEU A 516 21.41 6.78 -3.39
CA LEU A 516 22.86 6.84 -3.58
C LEU A 516 23.52 5.54 -3.13
N GLY A 517 24.18 4.85 -4.06
CA GLY A 517 24.95 3.66 -3.76
C GLY A 517 24.09 2.47 -3.31
N PRO A 518 24.66 1.41 -2.75
CA PRO A 518 23.87 0.26 -2.33
C PRO A 518 22.93 0.67 -1.19
N ALA A 519 21.66 0.87 -1.54
CA ALA A 519 20.53 1.01 -0.63
C ALA A 519 20.50 2.23 0.32
N VAL A 520 21.06 3.36 -0.04
CA VAL A 520 20.82 4.59 0.72
C VAL A 520 19.73 5.40 0.03
N ASN A 521 18.53 5.37 0.58
CA ASN A 521 17.44 6.26 0.18
C ASN A 521 17.55 7.57 0.98
N TYR A 522 17.74 8.68 0.32
CA TYR A 522 17.58 10.00 0.93
C TYR A 522 16.32 10.65 0.37
N SER A 523 15.35 10.91 1.22
CA SER A 523 14.11 11.57 0.86
C SER A 523 13.98 12.87 1.66
N ARG A 524 13.81 13.98 0.96
CA ARG A 524 13.45 15.26 1.57
C ARG A 524 12.03 15.62 1.14
N SER A 525 11.18 15.89 2.11
CA SER A 525 9.83 16.37 1.89
C SER A 525 9.73 17.77 2.50
N ASP A 526 9.47 18.75 1.67
CA ASP A 526 9.13 20.10 2.13
C ASP A 526 7.63 20.29 1.88
N SER A 527 6.83 20.25 2.93
CA SER A 527 5.43 20.65 2.86
C SER A 527 5.38 22.18 3.00
N VAL A 528 5.09 22.84 1.92
CA VAL A 528 4.78 24.28 1.95
C VAL A 528 3.27 24.40 2.09
N GLY A 529 2.80 24.67 3.30
CA GLY A 529 1.42 25.06 3.53
C GLY A 529 1.19 26.42 2.86
N GLN A 530 0.62 26.42 1.66
CA GLN A 530 -0.05 27.61 1.14
C GLN A 530 -1.53 27.46 1.46
N ALA A 531 -1.99 28.25 2.41
CA ALA A 531 -3.40 28.49 2.56
C ALA A 531 -3.92 29.15 1.29
N ASN A 532 -4.55 28.39 0.42
CA ASN A 532 -5.32 28.97 -0.66
C ASN A 532 -6.60 29.53 -0.03
N LYS A 533 -6.72 30.84 0.00
CA LYS A 533 -7.99 31.47 0.32
C LYS A 533 -9.01 31.00 -0.71
N ILE A 534 -9.97 30.23 -0.26
CA ILE A 534 -11.18 29.98 -1.02
C ILE A 534 -12.02 31.26 -0.87
N LEU A 535 -12.15 32.01 -1.94
CA LEU A 535 -13.08 33.13 -2.05
C LEU A 535 -14.50 32.59 -2.25
#